data_0209cc1ec8e01eda2db8f568a9eda1eb
#
_entry.id   0209cc1ec8e01eda2db8f568a9eda1eb
#
_cell.length_a   1.000
_cell.length_b   1.000
_cell.length_c   1.000
_cell.angle_alpha   90.00
_cell.angle_beta   90.00
_cell.angle_gamma   90.00
#
_symmetry.space_group_name_H-M   'P 1'
#
loop_
_entity.id
_entity.type
_entity.pdbx_description
1 polymer ?
#
loop_
_entity_poly.entity_id
_entity_poly.type
_entity_poly.pdbx_seq_one_letter_code
_entity_poly.pdbx_strand_id
1 'polypeptide(L)'
;MYDFPIAAAVAGSALLGILFARDKQNPFLGAPIIWMAILTIWMSITLTMAYDVTASYEMWKKVMKVNFMVILTLVLMNSRLRMLSFAWVFVLSTAFFGIKGGIFTIVNGGNYRVWGPPGSTIEGNNELAIALIVAIPLIRFLQTTVSEKWQKHALTAAMPLCAAAALGSHSRGALLAIAAMAFMLWLRSPKKLLGAIAIPAIAVAMMAFMPEHWFSRMDTIASYQEDGSAMGR
;
A
#
# COMPACT_ATOMS: atom_id res chain seq x y z
N MET A 1 19.14 16.87 12.78
CA MET A 1 17.69 17.01 12.59
C MET A 1 17.03 15.96 13.48
N TYR A 2 16.11 16.35 14.33
CA TYR A 2 15.67 15.55 15.49
C TYR A 2 15.04 14.24 15.06
N ASP A 3 15.71 13.13 15.32
CA ASP A 3 15.16 11.77 15.21
C ASP A 3 14.22 11.48 16.38
N PHE A 4 13.10 12.23 16.42
CA PHE A 4 12.05 11.88 17.38
C PHE A 4 11.45 10.54 16.92
N PRO A 5 11.50 9.49 17.73
CA PRO A 5 11.05 8.16 17.34
C PRO A 5 9.53 8.08 17.34
N ILE A 6 8.89 8.76 16.38
CA ILE A 6 7.42 8.85 16.26
C ILE A 6 6.79 7.44 16.27
N ALA A 7 7.39 6.49 15.53
CA ALA A 7 6.90 5.12 15.50
C ALA A 7 6.94 4.44 16.87
N ALA A 8 7.98 4.67 17.67
CA ALA A 8 8.09 4.14 19.03
C ALA A 8 7.07 4.80 19.97
N ALA A 9 6.85 6.12 19.83
CA ALA A 9 5.84 6.83 20.62
C ALA A 9 4.41 6.33 20.31
N VAL A 10 4.10 6.12 19.02
CA VAL A 10 2.81 5.54 18.59
C VAL A 10 2.66 4.11 19.10
N ALA A 11 3.69 3.27 19.00
CA ALA A 11 3.65 1.90 19.52
C ALA A 11 3.47 1.90 21.05
N GLY A 12 4.17 2.77 21.77
CA GLY A 12 4.02 2.93 23.22
C GLY A 12 2.60 3.39 23.62
N SER A 13 2.03 4.36 22.90
CA SER A 13 0.66 4.82 23.16
C SER A 13 -0.39 3.73 22.86
N ALA A 14 -0.17 2.92 21.81
CA ALA A 14 -1.03 1.78 21.52
C ALA A 14 -0.96 0.69 22.60
N LEU A 15 0.23 0.41 23.12
CA LEU A 15 0.42 -0.50 24.26
C LEU A 15 -0.28 0.00 25.53
N LEU A 16 -0.12 1.27 25.85
CA LEU A 16 -0.86 1.89 26.96
C LEU A 16 -2.37 1.80 26.73
N GLY A 17 -2.83 2.06 25.49
CA GLY A 17 -4.23 1.90 25.12
C GLY A 17 -4.76 0.48 25.37
N ILE A 18 -3.96 -0.56 25.14
CA ILE A 18 -4.34 -1.94 25.47
C ILE A 18 -4.49 -2.15 26.98
N LEU A 19 -3.60 -1.58 27.78
CA LEU A 19 -3.70 -1.74 29.26
C LEU A 19 -5.03 -1.19 29.79
N PHE A 20 -5.50 -0.08 29.24
CA PHE A 20 -6.73 0.59 29.66
C PHE A 20 -7.98 0.13 28.88
N ALA A 21 -7.83 -0.62 27.79
CA ALA A 21 -8.97 -1.12 27.03
C ALA A 21 -9.72 -2.20 27.79
N ARG A 22 -11.01 -1.99 28.03
CA ARG A 22 -11.90 -2.98 28.68
C ARG A 22 -12.38 -4.04 27.71
N ASP A 23 -12.52 -3.69 26.44
CA ASP A 23 -13.05 -4.56 25.37
C ASP A 23 -11.88 -5.07 24.51
N LYS A 24 -11.19 -6.11 24.98
CA LYS A 24 -10.10 -6.76 24.23
C LYS A 24 -10.63 -7.96 23.48
N GLN A 25 -10.34 -8.04 22.20
CA GLN A 25 -10.56 -9.29 21.47
C GLN A 25 -9.36 -10.21 21.64
N ASN A 26 -9.62 -11.52 21.67
CA ASN A 26 -8.55 -12.50 21.62
C ASN A 26 -8.03 -12.57 20.16
N PRO A 27 -6.81 -12.11 19.86
CA PRO A 27 -6.29 -12.09 18.51
C PRO A 27 -6.06 -13.49 17.94
N PHE A 28 -5.97 -14.52 18.81
CA PHE A 28 -5.65 -15.90 18.42
C PHE A 28 -6.85 -16.71 17.91
N LEU A 29 -8.04 -16.12 17.81
CA LEU A 29 -9.25 -16.81 17.34
C LEU A 29 -9.39 -16.91 15.81
N GLY A 30 -8.49 -16.26 15.04
CA GLY A 30 -8.57 -16.21 13.59
C GLY A 30 -7.50 -17.02 12.85
N ALA A 31 -7.88 -17.73 11.78
CA ALA A 31 -6.93 -18.44 10.92
C ALA A 31 -5.74 -17.58 10.43
N PRO A 32 -5.88 -16.29 10.06
CA PRO A 32 -4.76 -15.49 9.60
C PRO A 32 -3.63 -15.35 10.62
N ILE A 33 -3.95 -15.25 11.92
CA ILE A 33 -2.94 -15.10 12.96
C ILE A 33 -2.13 -16.38 13.17
N ILE A 34 -2.78 -17.55 12.99
CA ILE A 34 -2.11 -18.85 13.06
C ILE A 34 -1.07 -18.95 11.94
N TRP A 35 -1.43 -18.58 10.73
CA TRP A 35 -0.49 -18.57 9.60
C TRP A 35 0.64 -17.55 9.80
N MET A 36 0.35 -16.40 10.35
CA MET A 36 1.36 -15.41 10.70
C MET A 36 2.32 -15.93 11.79
N ALA A 37 1.80 -16.63 12.79
CA ALA A 37 2.64 -17.26 13.82
C ALA A 37 3.54 -18.36 13.23
N ILE A 38 2.98 -19.23 12.38
CA ILE A 38 3.76 -20.28 11.68
C ILE A 38 4.86 -19.64 10.84
N LEU A 39 4.56 -18.61 10.05
CA LEU A 39 5.55 -17.88 9.26
C LEU A 39 6.63 -17.25 10.13
N THR A 40 6.25 -16.64 11.25
CA THR A 40 7.19 -16.02 12.20
C THR A 40 8.14 -17.05 12.80
N ILE A 41 7.63 -18.21 13.21
CA ILE A 41 8.43 -19.33 13.70
C ILE A 41 9.38 -19.82 12.62
N TRP A 42 8.87 -20.05 11.40
CA TRP A 42 9.69 -20.48 10.27
C TRP A 42 10.83 -19.51 9.95
N MET A 43 10.52 -18.20 9.89
CA MET A 43 11.55 -17.17 9.68
C MET A 43 12.59 -17.15 10.80
N SER A 44 12.20 -17.43 12.04
CA SER A 44 13.13 -17.48 13.17
C SER A 44 14.04 -18.71 13.10
N ILE A 45 13.53 -19.85 12.64
CA ILE A 45 14.32 -21.07 12.41
C ILE A 45 15.31 -20.85 11.26
N THR A 46 14.84 -20.32 10.12
CA THR A 46 15.70 -20.11 8.94
C THR A 46 16.76 -19.03 9.17
N LEU A 47 16.55 -18.10 10.09
CA LEU A 47 17.54 -17.10 10.49
C LEU A 47 18.83 -17.76 11.02
N THR A 48 18.72 -18.87 11.75
CA THR A 48 19.88 -19.57 12.32
C THR A 48 20.74 -20.28 11.24
N MET A 49 20.15 -20.51 10.07
CA MET A 49 20.78 -21.15 8.91
C MET A 49 21.12 -20.17 7.79
N ALA A 50 20.99 -18.86 8.03
CA ALA A 50 21.22 -17.82 7.02
C ALA A 50 22.70 -17.72 6.67
N TYR A 51 23.02 -17.51 5.39
CA TYR A 51 24.37 -17.28 4.89
C TYR A 51 25.00 -16.03 5.51
N ASP A 52 24.24 -14.94 5.60
CA ASP A 52 24.60 -13.72 6.34
C ASP A 52 23.62 -13.52 7.48
N VAL A 53 23.99 -13.98 8.66
CA VAL A 53 23.17 -13.91 9.88
C VAL A 53 22.93 -12.45 10.28
N THR A 54 23.93 -11.57 10.09
CA THR A 54 23.84 -10.16 10.53
C THR A 54 22.81 -9.40 9.71
N ALA A 55 22.90 -9.47 8.38
CA ALA A 55 21.93 -8.83 7.49
C ALA A 55 20.53 -9.44 7.64
N SER A 56 20.45 -10.76 7.79
CA SER A 56 19.18 -11.47 7.99
C SER A 56 18.53 -11.11 9.32
N TYR A 57 19.31 -10.90 10.38
CA TYR A 57 18.80 -10.46 11.69
C TYR A 57 18.21 -9.04 11.63
N GLU A 58 18.85 -8.11 10.92
CA GLU A 58 18.29 -6.76 10.72
C GLU A 58 16.94 -6.81 10.00
N MET A 59 16.82 -7.67 8.98
CA MET A 59 15.55 -7.86 8.27
C MET A 59 14.49 -8.52 9.16
N TRP A 60 14.88 -9.55 9.91
CA TRP A 60 14.02 -10.22 10.88
C TRP A 60 13.47 -9.24 11.91
N LYS A 61 14.31 -8.37 12.48
CA LYS A 61 13.86 -7.32 13.42
C LYS A 61 12.80 -6.41 12.81
N LYS A 62 12.94 -6.03 11.53
CA LYS A 62 11.94 -5.21 10.84
C LYS A 62 10.60 -5.94 10.73
N VAL A 63 10.63 -7.22 10.33
CA VAL A 63 9.40 -8.03 10.20
C VAL A 63 8.74 -8.24 11.56
N MET A 64 9.53 -8.50 12.63
CA MET A 64 8.98 -8.66 13.98
C MET A 64 8.27 -7.39 14.48
N LYS A 65 8.81 -6.20 14.20
CA LYS A 65 8.14 -4.93 14.52
C LYS A 65 6.80 -4.81 13.80
N VAL A 66 6.75 -5.17 12.51
CA VAL A 66 5.50 -5.16 11.73
C VAL A 66 4.49 -6.16 12.30
N ASN A 67 4.89 -7.41 12.54
CA ASN A 67 4.03 -8.44 13.10
C ASN A 67 3.47 -8.02 14.48
N PHE A 68 4.30 -7.42 15.31
CA PHE A 68 3.87 -6.88 16.60
C PHE A 68 2.79 -5.81 16.43
N MET A 69 2.97 -4.86 15.52
CA MET A 69 1.97 -3.83 15.23
C MET A 69 0.67 -4.41 14.65
N VAL A 70 0.76 -5.47 13.84
CA VAL A 70 -0.43 -6.19 13.33
C VAL A 70 -1.20 -6.82 14.48
N ILE A 71 -0.52 -7.49 15.42
CA ILE A 71 -1.17 -8.07 16.60
C ILE A 71 -1.85 -6.99 17.45
N LEU A 72 -1.16 -5.87 17.73
CA LEU A 72 -1.74 -4.74 18.45
C LEU A 72 -3.01 -4.22 17.75
N THR A 73 -2.95 -4.08 16.44
CA THR A 73 -4.10 -3.64 15.64
C THR A 73 -5.27 -4.60 15.78
N LEU A 74 -5.04 -5.91 15.69
CA LEU A 74 -6.09 -6.93 15.82
C LEU A 74 -6.74 -6.90 17.21
N VAL A 75 -5.97 -6.71 18.28
CA VAL A 75 -6.49 -6.60 19.65
C VAL A 75 -7.35 -5.36 19.84
N LEU A 76 -6.97 -4.24 19.21
CA LEU A 76 -7.64 -2.94 19.39
C LEU A 76 -8.83 -2.72 18.45
N MET A 77 -8.86 -3.38 17.27
CA MET A 77 -9.88 -3.18 16.22
C MET A 77 -11.13 -4.01 16.47
N ASN A 78 -11.79 -3.80 17.60
CA ASN A 78 -12.97 -4.53 18.05
C ASN A 78 -14.30 -3.80 17.81
N SER A 79 -14.29 -2.58 17.27
CA SER A 79 -15.50 -1.84 16.96
C SER A 79 -15.49 -1.24 15.57
N ARG A 80 -16.69 -1.09 14.98
CA ARG A 80 -16.85 -0.48 13.65
C ARG A 80 -16.24 0.93 13.60
N LEU A 81 -16.40 1.70 14.68
CA LEU A 81 -15.85 3.06 14.74
C LEU A 81 -14.33 3.05 14.68
N ARG A 82 -13.67 2.16 15.44
CA ARG A 82 -12.20 2.04 15.43
C ARG A 82 -11.67 1.60 14.07
N MET A 83 -12.33 0.62 13.43
CA MET A 83 -11.98 0.19 12.07
C MET A 83 -12.13 1.31 11.05
N LEU A 84 -13.22 2.09 11.12
CA LEU A 84 -13.41 3.25 10.25
C LEU A 84 -12.36 4.33 10.51
N SER A 85 -12.05 4.63 11.78
CA SER A 85 -11.01 5.61 12.13
C SER A 85 -9.64 5.18 11.60
N PHE A 86 -9.30 3.90 11.75
CA PHE A 86 -8.06 3.35 11.18
C PHE A 86 -8.01 3.48 9.65
N ALA A 87 -9.11 3.13 8.97
CA ALA A 87 -9.22 3.28 7.53
C ALA A 87 -9.07 4.74 7.09
N TRP A 88 -9.66 5.70 7.83
CA TRP A 88 -9.50 7.12 7.57
C TRP A 88 -8.05 7.58 7.73
N VAL A 89 -7.38 7.23 8.83
CA VAL A 89 -5.98 7.60 9.08
C VAL A 89 -5.08 7.01 7.99
N PHE A 90 -5.26 5.74 7.65
CA PHE A 90 -4.49 5.08 6.59
C PHE A 90 -4.71 5.75 5.24
N VAL A 91 -5.96 6.00 4.86
CA VAL A 91 -6.30 6.62 3.58
C VAL A 91 -5.79 8.05 3.50
N LEU A 92 -5.99 8.87 4.53
CA LEU A 92 -5.55 10.27 4.52
C LEU A 92 -4.03 10.37 4.42
N SER A 93 -3.30 9.57 5.21
CA SER A 93 -1.84 9.58 5.17
C SER A 93 -1.29 9.07 3.84
N THR A 94 -1.85 8.00 3.28
CA THR A 94 -1.39 7.44 2.01
C THR A 94 -1.82 8.30 0.82
N ALA A 95 -3.08 8.77 0.81
CA ALA A 95 -3.60 9.63 -0.25
C ALA A 95 -2.88 10.98 -0.33
N PHE A 96 -2.35 11.51 0.78
CA PHE A 96 -1.50 12.70 0.74
C PHE A 96 -0.31 12.51 -0.21
N PHE A 97 0.42 11.40 -0.07
CA PHE A 97 1.53 11.07 -0.97
C PHE A 97 1.03 10.73 -2.38
N GLY A 98 -0.12 10.08 -2.49
CA GLY A 98 -0.76 9.77 -3.76
C GLY A 98 -1.17 11.02 -4.55
N ILE A 99 -1.77 12.00 -3.90
CA ILE A 99 -2.15 13.27 -4.52
C ILE A 99 -0.91 14.06 -4.95
N LYS A 100 0.07 14.21 -4.04
CA LYS A 100 1.34 14.88 -4.35
C LYS A 100 2.08 14.20 -5.51
N GLY A 101 2.22 12.87 -5.45
CA GLY A 101 2.88 12.09 -6.49
C GLY A 101 2.11 12.08 -7.81
N GLY A 102 0.77 12.04 -7.77
CA GLY A 102 -0.09 12.10 -8.96
C GLY A 102 0.01 13.44 -9.68
N ILE A 103 -0.05 14.55 -8.95
CA ILE A 103 0.17 15.90 -9.51
C ILE A 103 1.59 15.98 -10.08
N PHE A 104 2.60 15.51 -9.35
CA PHE A 104 3.98 15.48 -9.83
C PHE A 104 4.12 14.70 -11.14
N THR A 105 3.51 13.53 -11.24
CA THR A 105 3.51 12.70 -12.47
C THR A 105 2.87 13.44 -13.64
N ILE A 106 1.71 14.08 -13.40
CA ILE A 106 0.97 14.81 -14.45
C ILE A 106 1.79 16.03 -14.91
N VAL A 107 2.30 16.83 -13.99
CA VAL A 107 3.05 18.07 -14.32
C VAL A 107 4.34 17.75 -15.09
N ASN A 108 5.01 16.67 -14.74
CA ASN A 108 6.27 16.28 -15.37
C ASN A 108 6.12 15.29 -16.54
N GLY A 109 4.90 15.04 -17.02
CA GLY A 109 4.67 14.12 -18.14
C GLY A 109 5.15 12.70 -17.89
N GLY A 110 5.17 12.24 -16.63
CA GLY A 110 5.65 10.91 -16.26
C GLY A 110 7.16 10.68 -16.38
N ASN A 111 7.95 11.72 -16.64
CA ASN A 111 9.41 11.59 -16.88
C ASN A 111 10.22 11.19 -15.65
N TYR A 112 9.72 11.45 -14.45
CA TYR A 112 10.43 11.19 -13.19
C TYR A 112 9.68 10.22 -12.32
N ARG A 113 10.44 9.37 -11.61
CA ARG A 113 9.85 8.40 -10.69
C ARG A 113 9.32 9.07 -9.43
N VAL A 114 8.16 8.60 -9.00
CA VAL A 114 7.59 8.95 -7.70
C VAL A 114 8.19 8.03 -6.65
N TRP A 115 8.73 8.62 -5.59
CA TRP A 115 9.31 7.96 -4.44
C TRP A 115 8.49 8.23 -3.20
N GLY A 116 8.54 7.30 -2.25
CA GLY A 116 7.93 7.49 -0.95
C GLY A 116 8.72 8.42 -0.03
N PRO A 117 8.21 8.68 1.17
CA PRO A 117 8.89 9.53 2.14
C PRO A 117 10.20 8.89 2.62
N PRO A 118 11.32 9.64 2.59
CA PRO A 118 12.63 9.15 3.03
C PRO A 118 12.60 8.59 4.45
N GLY A 119 13.32 7.49 4.69
CA GLY A 119 13.41 6.84 6.00
C GLY A 119 12.17 6.06 6.43
N SER A 120 11.16 5.93 5.57
CA SER A 120 9.95 5.15 5.84
C SER A 120 10.00 3.75 5.22
N THR A 121 9.08 2.88 5.65
CA THR A 121 8.91 1.54 5.06
C THR A 121 8.37 1.57 3.63
N ILE A 122 7.85 2.71 3.19
CA ILE A 122 7.33 2.94 1.84
C ILE A 122 8.19 3.92 1.04
N GLU A 123 9.48 4.06 1.38
CA GLU A 123 10.42 4.97 0.71
C GLU A 123 10.63 4.57 -0.76
N GLY A 124 10.75 3.28 -1.04
CA GLY A 124 10.94 2.77 -2.39
C GLY A 124 9.72 3.02 -3.30
N ASN A 125 9.99 3.16 -4.58
CA ASN A 125 8.95 3.38 -5.59
C ASN A 125 7.94 2.21 -5.68
N ASN A 126 8.38 0.98 -5.48
CA ASN A 126 7.51 -0.20 -5.50
C ASN A 126 6.61 -0.25 -4.25
N GLU A 127 7.18 0.00 -3.07
CA GLU A 127 6.50 -0.01 -1.79
C GLU A 127 5.44 1.08 -1.74
N LEU A 128 5.77 2.29 -2.18
CA LEU A 128 4.81 3.38 -2.31
C LEU A 128 3.67 2.99 -3.27
N ALA A 129 4.00 2.45 -4.44
CA ALA A 129 2.99 2.06 -5.42
C ALA A 129 2.01 1.03 -4.86
N ILE A 130 2.48 0.02 -4.14
CA ILE A 130 1.64 -0.98 -3.47
C ILE A 130 0.71 -0.30 -2.45
N ALA A 131 1.25 0.58 -1.60
CA ALA A 131 0.46 1.31 -0.61
C ALA A 131 -0.65 2.14 -1.26
N LEU A 132 -0.35 2.84 -2.37
CA LEU A 132 -1.32 3.62 -3.12
C LEU A 132 -2.41 2.75 -3.77
N ILE A 133 -2.05 1.60 -4.33
CA ILE A 133 -3.01 0.68 -4.94
C ILE A 133 -3.96 0.10 -3.88
N VAL A 134 -3.44 -0.25 -2.70
CA VAL A 134 -4.27 -0.70 -1.57
C VAL A 134 -5.18 0.42 -1.04
N ALA A 135 -4.73 1.67 -1.09
CA ALA A 135 -5.54 2.81 -0.67
C ALA A 135 -6.76 3.05 -1.57
N ILE A 136 -6.68 2.82 -2.88
CA ILE A 136 -7.77 3.11 -3.83
C ILE A 136 -9.10 2.42 -3.44
N PRO A 137 -9.18 1.10 -3.22
CA PRO A 137 -10.43 0.46 -2.80
C PRO A 137 -10.88 0.92 -1.41
N LEU A 138 -9.97 1.27 -0.51
CA LEU A 138 -10.32 1.84 0.80
C LEU A 138 -10.89 3.25 0.66
N ILE A 139 -10.35 4.09 -0.23
CA ILE A 139 -10.93 5.40 -0.57
C ILE A 139 -12.35 5.20 -1.08
N ARG A 140 -12.58 4.23 -1.97
CA ARG A 140 -13.91 3.91 -2.47
C ARG A 140 -14.85 3.44 -1.36
N PHE A 141 -14.38 2.62 -0.44
CA PHE A 141 -15.15 2.20 0.73
C PHE A 141 -15.52 3.41 1.60
N LEU A 142 -14.58 4.26 1.96
CA LEU A 142 -14.85 5.45 2.75
C LEU A 142 -15.83 6.40 2.07
N GLN A 143 -15.77 6.52 0.75
CA GLN A 143 -16.72 7.31 -0.05
C GLN A 143 -18.17 6.84 0.15
N THR A 144 -18.40 5.56 0.47
CA THR A 144 -19.75 5.04 0.77
C THR A 144 -20.20 5.35 2.20
N THR A 145 -19.29 5.72 3.09
CA THR A 145 -19.58 5.99 4.51
C THR A 145 -19.83 7.47 4.81
N VAL A 146 -19.39 8.37 3.93
CA VAL A 146 -19.55 9.81 4.10
C VAL A 146 -20.88 10.30 3.52
N SER A 147 -21.49 11.30 4.17
CA SER A 147 -22.72 11.96 3.71
C SER A 147 -22.45 13.20 2.88
N GLU A 148 -21.41 13.96 3.24
CA GLU A 148 -21.08 15.26 2.68
C GLU A 148 -20.61 15.16 1.21
N LYS A 149 -21.21 15.96 0.33
CA LYS A 149 -20.91 15.97 -1.10
C LYS A 149 -19.44 16.33 -1.37
N TRP A 150 -18.89 17.32 -0.66
CA TRP A 150 -17.51 17.74 -0.86
C TRP A 150 -16.49 16.63 -0.52
N GLN A 151 -16.74 15.85 0.55
CA GLN A 151 -15.91 14.70 0.90
C GLN A 151 -15.96 13.62 -0.17
N LYS A 152 -17.16 13.34 -0.71
CA LYS A 152 -17.31 12.40 -1.84
C LYS A 152 -16.51 12.83 -3.05
N HIS A 153 -16.56 14.11 -3.41
CA HIS A 153 -15.79 14.65 -4.54
C HIS A 153 -14.28 14.63 -4.28
N ALA A 154 -13.84 14.99 -3.08
CA ALA A 154 -12.43 14.94 -2.70
C ALA A 154 -11.87 13.50 -2.78
N LEU A 155 -12.60 12.52 -2.24
CA LEU A 155 -12.24 11.11 -2.32
C LEU A 155 -12.27 10.60 -3.79
N THR A 156 -13.23 11.07 -4.60
CA THR A 156 -13.28 10.72 -6.02
C THR A 156 -12.05 11.24 -6.77
N ALA A 157 -11.62 12.46 -6.51
CA ALA A 157 -10.42 13.04 -7.12
C ALA A 157 -9.11 12.40 -6.63
N ALA A 158 -9.07 11.95 -5.38
CA ALA A 158 -7.90 11.28 -4.81
C ALA A 158 -7.60 9.93 -5.49
N MET A 159 -8.63 9.17 -5.91
CA MET A 159 -8.43 7.86 -6.55
C MET A 159 -7.60 7.92 -7.84
N PRO A 160 -7.96 8.74 -8.86
CA PRO A 160 -7.14 8.83 -10.08
C PRO A 160 -5.76 9.42 -9.83
N LEU A 161 -5.60 10.32 -8.86
CA LEU A 161 -4.28 10.86 -8.50
C LEU A 161 -3.40 9.79 -7.84
N CYS A 162 -3.96 8.96 -6.96
CA CYS A 162 -3.23 7.80 -6.42
C CYS A 162 -2.84 6.81 -7.52
N ALA A 163 -3.72 6.55 -8.48
CA ALA A 163 -3.41 5.70 -9.63
C ALA A 163 -2.32 6.30 -10.52
N ALA A 164 -2.37 7.60 -10.79
CA ALA A 164 -1.34 8.33 -11.54
C ALA A 164 0.02 8.27 -10.82
N ALA A 165 0.05 8.47 -9.50
CA ALA A 165 1.28 8.34 -8.69
C ALA A 165 1.85 6.92 -8.74
N ALA A 166 0.99 5.90 -8.64
CA ALA A 166 1.40 4.50 -8.70
C ALA A 166 2.00 4.15 -10.08
N LEU A 167 1.44 4.65 -11.18
CA LEU A 167 2.02 4.51 -12.52
C LEU A 167 3.30 5.32 -12.68
N GLY A 168 3.34 6.55 -12.14
CA GLY A 168 4.54 7.41 -12.10
C GLY A 168 5.66 6.87 -11.22
N SER A 169 5.40 5.83 -10.43
CA SER A 169 6.46 5.11 -9.71
C SER A 169 7.36 4.29 -10.62
N HIS A 170 6.96 4.06 -11.88
CA HIS A 170 7.61 3.20 -12.87
C HIS A 170 7.79 1.75 -12.37
N SER A 171 6.89 1.28 -11.52
CA SER A 171 6.88 -0.09 -11.00
C SER A 171 6.08 -1.01 -11.90
N ARG A 172 6.72 -2.03 -12.47
CA ARG A 172 6.06 -3.08 -13.27
C ARG A 172 4.99 -3.82 -12.46
N GLY A 173 5.31 -4.13 -11.20
CA GLY A 173 4.36 -4.74 -10.28
C GLY A 173 3.14 -3.87 -10.01
N ALA A 174 3.32 -2.54 -9.97
CA ALA A 174 2.22 -1.60 -9.82
C ALA A 174 1.27 -1.62 -11.04
N LEU A 175 1.79 -1.68 -12.25
CA LEU A 175 0.99 -1.78 -13.47
C LEU A 175 0.10 -3.03 -13.45
N LEU A 176 0.68 -4.19 -13.14
CA LEU A 176 -0.07 -5.45 -13.03
C LEU A 176 -1.10 -5.40 -11.90
N ALA A 177 -0.74 -4.84 -10.75
CA ALA A 177 -1.63 -4.74 -9.60
C ALA A 177 -2.81 -3.77 -9.86
N ILE A 178 -2.58 -2.63 -10.53
CA ILE A 178 -3.65 -1.71 -10.94
C ILE A 178 -4.59 -2.40 -11.92
N ALA A 179 -4.05 -3.13 -12.92
CA ALA A 179 -4.86 -3.86 -13.89
C ALA A 179 -5.74 -4.92 -13.20
N ALA A 180 -5.15 -5.71 -12.29
CA ALA A 180 -5.88 -6.71 -11.52
C ALA A 180 -6.97 -6.07 -10.63
N MET A 181 -6.63 -4.99 -9.92
CA MET A 181 -7.59 -4.24 -9.09
C MET A 181 -8.73 -3.66 -9.92
N ALA A 182 -8.41 -3.00 -11.05
CA ALA A 182 -9.41 -2.43 -11.94
C ALA A 182 -10.36 -3.50 -12.49
N PHE A 183 -9.82 -4.66 -12.88
CA PHE A 183 -10.59 -5.82 -13.32
C PHE A 183 -11.54 -6.34 -12.23
N MET A 184 -11.05 -6.51 -11.00
CA MET A 184 -11.85 -6.96 -9.87
C MET A 184 -12.96 -5.96 -9.50
N LEU A 185 -12.65 -4.65 -9.51
CA LEU A 185 -13.64 -3.61 -9.26
C LEU A 185 -14.70 -3.57 -10.36
N TRP A 186 -14.30 -3.77 -11.60
CA TRP A 186 -15.23 -3.88 -12.73
C TRP A 186 -16.17 -5.07 -12.60
N LEU A 187 -15.65 -6.26 -12.27
CA LEU A 187 -16.47 -7.47 -12.05
C LEU A 187 -17.53 -7.25 -10.98
N ARG A 188 -17.24 -6.47 -9.94
CA ARG A 188 -18.14 -6.16 -8.84
C ARG A 188 -19.01 -4.92 -9.06
N SER A 189 -18.78 -4.18 -10.14
CA SER A 189 -19.54 -2.97 -10.43
C SER A 189 -20.95 -3.31 -10.95
N PRO A 190 -22.00 -2.62 -10.48
CA PRO A 190 -23.34 -2.73 -11.06
C PRO A 190 -23.42 -2.14 -12.48
N LYS A 191 -22.54 -1.19 -12.80
CA LYS A 191 -22.48 -0.50 -14.11
C LYS A 191 -21.39 -1.10 -15.00
N LYS A 192 -21.52 -2.39 -15.36
CA LYS A 192 -20.50 -3.14 -16.11
C LYS A 192 -20.14 -2.51 -17.44
N LEU A 193 -21.13 -2.02 -18.21
CA LEU A 193 -20.90 -1.42 -19.53
C LEU A 193 -20.08 -0.14 -19.42
N LEU A 194 -20.41 0.72 -18.45
CA LEU A 194 -19.65 1.96 -18.21
C LEU A 194 -18.19 1.64 -17.80
N GLY A 195 -17.99 0.66 -16.94
CA GLY A 195 -16.65 0.23 -16.54
C GLY A 195 -15.86 -0.40 -17.68
N ALA A 196 -16.50 -1.19 -18.54
CA ALA A 196 -15.87 -1.79 -19.71
C ALA A 196 -15.36 -0.75 -20.73
N ILE A 197 -15.97 0.42 -20.78
CA ILE A 197 -15.54 1.53 -21.65
C ILE A 197 -14.56 2.44 -20.91
N ALA A 198 -14.87 2.84 -19.68
CA ALA A 198 -14.09 3.81 -18.93
C ALA A 198 -12.69 3.30 -18.54
N ILE A 199 -12.56 2.03 -18.14
CA ILE A 199 -11.24 1.48 -17.72
C ILE A 199 -10.26 1.44 -18.90
N PRO A 200 -10.57 0.87 -20.07
CA PRO A 200 -9.68 0.94 -21.23
C PRO A 200 -9.41 2.36 -21.70
N ALA A 201 -10.41 3.24 -21.72
CA ALA A 201 -10.24 4.63 -22.15
C ALA A 201 -9.24 5.37 -21.23
N ILE A 202 -9.36 5.21 -19.91
CA ILE A 202 -8.42 5.77 -18.93
C ILE A 202 -7.03 5.15 -19.12
N ALA A 203 -6.93 3.83 -19.31
CA ALA A 203 -5.66 3.15 -19.54
C ALA A 203 -4.95 3.69 -20.82
N VAL A 204 -5.68 3.83 -21.92
CA VAL A 204 -5.14 4.38 -23.17
C VAL A 204 -4.69 5.84 -22.98
N ALA A 205 -5.51 6.67 -22.33
CA ALA A 205 -5.15 8.06 -22.05
C ALA A 205 -3.89 8.16 -21.17
N MET A 206 -3.75 7.32 -20.17
CA MET A 206 -2.57 7.28 -19.31
C MET A 206 -1.34 6.76 -20.07
N MET A 207 -1.48 5.74 -20.90
CA MET A 207 -0.38 5.24 -21.74
C MET A 207 0.06 6.31 -22.74
N ALA A 208 -0.85 6.99 -23.40
CA ALA A 208 -0.51 8.06 -24.36
C ALA A 208 0.25 9.24 -23.69
N PHE A 209 0.13 9.38 -22.38
CA PHE A 209 0.78 10.43 -21.61
C PHE A 209 2.18 10.04 -21.11
N MET A 210 2.50 8.74 -21.02
CA MET A 210 3.78 8.27 -20.50
C MET A 210 4.90 8.35 -21.55
N PRO A 211 6.15 8.68 -21.11
CA PRO A 211 7.30 8.80 -22.00
C PRO A 211 7.82 7.43 -22.48
N GLU A 212 8.60 7.43 -23.59
CA GLU A 212 9.16 6.20 -24.20
C GLU A 212 9.97 5.34 -23.23
N HIS A 213 10.77 5.94 -22.35
CA HIS A 213 11.56 5.20 -21.37
C HIS A 213 10.68 4.47 -20.32
N TRP A 214 9.43 4.91 -20.11
CA TRP A 214 8.47 4.17 -19.30
C TRP A 214 8.04 2.89 -20.02
N PHE A 215 7.76 2.96 -21.32
CA PHE A 215 7.40 1.79 -22.12
C PHE A 215 8.54 0.79 -22.19
N SER A 216 9.76 1.23 -22.51
CA SER A 216 10.93 0.35 -22.56
C SER A 216 11.16 -0.41 -21.25
N ARG A 217 10.82 0.22 -20.10
CA ARG A 217 10.86 -0.44 -18.80
C ARG A 217 9.71 -1.43 -18.60
N MET A 218 8.52 -1.17 -19.12
CA MET A 218 7.39 -2.08 -19.01
C MET A 218 7.53 -3.29 -19.94
N ASP A 219 8.16 -3.13 -21.09
CA ASP A 219 8.43 -4.22 -22.04
C ASP A 219 9.31 -5.34 -21.43
N THR A 220 10.16 -5.01 -20.46
CA THR A 220 10.94 -6.02 -19.72
C THR A 220 10.11 -6.93 -18.82
N ILE A 221 8.78 -6.73 -18.72
CA ILE A 221 7.87 -7.70 -18.08
C ILE A 221 7.87 -9.03 -18.85
N ALA A 222 7.95 -8.98 -20.20
CA ALA A 222 7.97 -10.17 -21.05
C ALA A 222 9.36 -10.84 -21.11
N SER A 223 10.46 -10.07 -20.88
CA SER A 223 11.84 -10.52 -20.94
C SER A 223 12.55 -10.44 -19.59
N TYR A 224 11.90 -10.91 -18.52
CA TYR A 224 12.39 -10.79 -17.14
C TYR A 224 13.78 -11.43 -16.90
N GLN A 225 14.21 -12.37 -17.74
CA GLN A 225 15.51 -13.03 -17.63
C GLN A 225 16.70 -12.10 -17.93
N GLU A 226 16.46 -11.01 -18.66
CA GLU A 226 17.50 -10.02 -19.01
C GLU A 226 17.56 -8.86 -17.98
N ASP A 227 16.64 -8.85 -17.01
CA ASP A 227 16.52 -7.77 -16.05
C ASP A 227 17.31 -8.05 -14.77
N GLY A 228 18.42 -7.33 -14.57
CA GLY A 228 19.26 -7.44 -13.38
C GLY A 228 18.52 -7.20 -12.05
N SER A 229 17.39 -6.48 -12.05
CA SER A 229 16.58 -6.28 -10.84
C SER A 229 15.69 -7.49 -10.53
N ALA A 230 15.37 -8.32 -11.51
CA ALA A 230 14.63 -9.56 -11.32
C ALA A 230 15.57 -10.72 -10.93
N MET A 231 16.78 -10.74 -11.49
CA MET A 231 17.78 -11.79 -11.24
C MET A 231 18.57 -11.59 -9.94
N GLY A 232 18.55 -10.39 -9.35
CA GLY A 232 19.25 -10.05 -8.11
C GLY A 232 18.42 -10.23 -6.82
N ARG A 233 17.28 -10.94 -6.88
CA ARG A 233 16.41 -11.19 -5.73
C ARG A 233 16.41 -12.63 -5.29
#